data_70435b13b0c29e9d0d2ae3cff53ea050
#
_entry.id   70435b13b0c29e9d0d2ae3cff53ea050
#
_cell.length_a   1.000
_cell.length_b   1.000
_cell.length_c   1.000
_cell.angle_alpha   90.00
_cell.angle_beta   90.00
_cell.angle_gamma   90.00
#
_symmetry.space_group_name_H-M   'P 1'
#
loop_
_entity.id
_entity.type
_entity.pdbx_description
1 polymer ?
#
loop_
_entity_poly.entity_id
_entity_poly.type
_entity_poly.pdbx_seq_one_letter_code
_entity_poly.pdbx_strand_id
1 'polypeptide(L)'
;MAITPAMLTAGAGLITAYGASQAKQAEAIGQQTSYLLQARNALEVANVRADLDAEYGAIQAGRILQKAKTEELNWKMAGNTLLRKERETNAAVRARAAANGIDYGGGSALAIQQQNTQATLLDVGITDLNALAARVLGFEDASAMLESTEIQNILNKYAASAQAGQYQQAAAATRRAGGLMSTYTLGSAAVNFGTTYYGEQAKQAEAQKVSAAKAPPTLA
;
A
#
# COMPACT_ATOMS: atom_id res chain seq x y z
N MET A 1 -64.07 -21.41 19.11
CA MET A 1 -62.71 -21.76 19.58
C MET A 1 -62.22 -20.63 20.49
N ALA A 2 -62.00 -20.82 21.75
CA ALA A 2 -61.46 -19.80 22.65
C ALA A 2 -59.94 -19.79 22.50
N ILE A 3 -59.33 -18.61 22.23
CA ILE A 3 -57.90 -18.42 22.20
C ILE A 3 -57.38 -18.50 23.64
N THR A 4 -56.56 -19.49 23.96
CA THR A 4 -56.01 -19.67 25.29
C THR A 4 -54.86 -18.68 25.55
N PRO A 5 -54.62 -18.23 26.78
CA PRO A 5 -53.48 -17.37 27.12
C PRO A 5 -52.12 -17.93 26.62
N ALA A 6 -51.96 -19.25 26.62
CA ALA A 6 -50.76 -19.93 26.12
C ALA A 6 -50.54 -19.76 24.60
N MET A 7 -51.62 -19.68 23.80
CA MET A 7 -51.52 -19.38 22.36
C MET A 7 -51.09 -17.94 22.11
N LEU A 8 -51.53 -16.99 22.92
CA LEU A 8 -51.12 -15.59 22.84
C LEU A 8 -49.63 -15.42 23.20
N THR A 9 -49.13 -16.09 24.24
CA THR A 9 -47.72 -16.02 24.64
C THR A 9 -46.80 -16.73 23.63
N ALA A 10 -47.22 -17.85 23.04
CA ALA A 10 -46.48 -18.54 22.02
C ALA A 10 -46.38 -17.71 20.68
N GLY A 11 -47.48 -17.04 20.32
CA GLY A 11 -47.49 -16.12 19.16
C GLY A 11 -46.59 -14.91 19.37
N ALA A 12 -46.58 -14.32 20.57
CA ALA A 12 -45.67 -13.24 20.93
C ALA A 12 -44.21 -13.69 20.88
N GLY A 13 -43.90 -14.92 21.30
CA GLY A 13 -42.55 -15.50 21.19
C GLY A 13 -42.04 -15.63 19.76
N LEU A 14 -42.89 -15.99 18.80
CA LEU A 14 -42.51 -16.03 17.37
C LEU A 14 -42.25 -14.63 16.79
N ILE A 15 -43.06 -13.63 17.15
CA ILE A 15 -42.87 -12.26 16.69
C ILE A 15 -41.55 -11.68 17.23
N THR A 16 -41.24 -11.91 18.51
CA THR A 16 -39.95 -11.45 19.06
C THR A 16 -38.76 -12.19 18.48
N ALA A 17 -38.88 -13.50 18.19
CA ALA A 17 -37.81 -14.25 17.51
C ALA A 17 -37.57 -13.78 16.07
N TYR A 18 -38.64 -13.44 15.36
CA TYR A 18 -38.54 -12.88 14.03
C TYR A 18 -37.84 -11.48 14.04
N GLY A 19 -38.24 -10.62 14.95
CA GLY A 19 -37.56 -9.32 15.16
C GLY A 19 -36.08 -9.48 15.55
N ALA A 20 -35.76 -10.41 16.44
CA ALA A 20 -34.38 -10.71 16.81
C ALA A 20 -33.56 -11.29 15.65
N SER A 21 -34.15 -12.11 14.79
CA SER A 21 -33.47 -12.63 13.59
C SER A 21 -33.18 -11.55 12.59
N GLN A 22 -34.08 -10.60 12.37
CA GLN A 22 -33.85 -9.45 11.48
C GLN A 22 -32.80 -8.50 12.05
N ALA A 23 -32.78 -8.24 13.35
CA ALA A 23 -31.75 -7.43 13.99
C ALA A 23 -30.35 -8.03 13.82
N LYS A 24 -30.22 -9.36 13.99
CA LYS A 24 -28.95 -10.07 13.77
C LYS A 24 -28.50 -10.06 12.28
N GLN A 25 -29.43 -10.14 11.34
CA GLN A 25 -29.11 -9.99 9.93
C GLN A 25 -28.65 -8.55 9.62
N ALA A 26 -29.32 -7.54 10.15
CA ALA A 26 -28.94 -6.13 9.97
C ALA A 26 -27.55 -5.85 10.57
N GLU A 27 -27.25 -6.39 11.74
CA GLU A 27 -25.93 -6.31 12.37
C GLU A 27 -24.85 -6.97 11.50
N ALA A 28 -25.10 -8.18 11.00
CA ALA A 28 -24.18 -8.89 10.12
C ALA A 28 -23.93 -8.14 8.78
N ILE A 29 -24.97 -7.51 8.22
CA ILE A 29 -24.84 -6.65 7.02
C ILE A 29 -24.02 -5.40 7.36
N GLY A 30 -24.25 -4.77 8.52
CA GLY A 30 -23.45 -3.62 8.97
C GLY A 30 -21.96 -3.95 9.13
N GLN A 31 -21.65 -5.08 9.77
CA GLN A 31 -20.28 -5.56 9.93
C GLN A 31 -19.65 -5.94 8.57
N GLN A 32 -20.39 -6.61 7.69
CA GLN A 32 -19.94 -6.91 6.33
C GLN A 32 -19.58 -5.65 5.57
N THR A 33 -20.43 -4.63 5.62
CA THR A 33 -20.21 -3.34 4.96
C THR A 33 -18.96 -2.64 5.51
N SER A 34 -18.76 -2.68 6.83
CA SER A 34 -17.56 -2.16 7.48
C SER A 34 -16.28 -2.83 6.98
N TYR A 35 -16.24 -4.16 6.88
CA TYR A 35 -15.10 -4.88 6.34
C TYR A 35 -14.83 -4.57 4.86
N LEU A 36 -15.88 -4.44 4.04
CA LEU A 36 -15.72 -4.08 2.64
C LEU A 36 -15.18 -2.65 2.46
N LEU A 37 -15.63 -1.71 3.31
CA LEU A 37 -15.07 -0.35 3.34
C LEU A 37 -13.61 -0.36 3.77
N GLN A 38 -13.23 -1.14 4.78
CA GLN A 38 -11.84 -1.28 5.20
C GLN A 38 -10.97 -1.88 4.09
N ALA A 39 -11.46 -2.89 3.37
CA ALA A 39 -10.77 -3.46 2.21
C ALA A 39 -10.53 -2.42 1.11
N ARG A 40 -11.56 -1.63 0.78
CA ARG A 40 -11.46 -0.56 -0.21
C ARG A 40 -10.49 0.53 0.22
N ASN A 41 -10.61 1.00 1.46
CA ASN A 41 -9.71 2.03 2.01
C ASN A 41 -8.25 1.57 2.03
N ALA A 42 -7.98 0.30 2.37
CA ALA A 42 -6.62 -0.25 2.35
C ALA A 42 -6.01 -0.17 0.94
N LEU A 43 -6.76 -0.50 -0.11
CA LEU A 43 -6.30 -0.41 -1.50
C LEU A 43 -6.14 1.05 -1.95
N GLU A 44 -7.07 1.92 -1.61
CA GLU A 44 -7.03 3.35 -1.98
C GLU A 44 -5.84 4.05 -1.33
N VAL A 45 -5.62 3.84 -0.03
CA VAL A 45 -4.46 4.39 0.69
C VAL A 45 -3.15 3.86 0.11
N ALA A 46 -3.07 2.57 -0.24
CA ALA A 46 -1.87 2.01 -0.85
C ALA A 46 -1.58 2.60 -2.24
N ASN A 47 -2.61 2.87 -3.05
CA ASN A 47 -2.43 3.51 -4.35
C ASN A 47 -1.95 4.96 -4.20
N VAL A 48 -2.61 5.76 -3.35
CA VAL A 48 -2.20 7.15 -3.08
C VAL A 48 -0.77 7.20 -2.55
N ARG A 49 -0.41 6.29 -1.63
CA ARG A 49 0.95 6.20 -1.10
C ARG A 49 1.96 5.84 -2.17
N ALA A 50 1.65 4.87 -3.04
CA ALA A 50 2.54 4.49 -4.13
C ALA A 50 2.77 5.64 -5.12
N ASP A 51 1.75 6.45 -5.42
CA ASP A 51 1.88 7.62 -6.28
C ASP A 51 2.77 8.70 -5.64
N LEU A 52 2.60 8.96 -4.33
CA LEU A 52 3.45 9.89 -3.59
C LEU A 52 4.90 9.39 -3.47
N ASP A 53 5.11 8.10 -3.21
CA ASP A 53 6.44 7.50 -3.15
C ASP A 53 7.14 7.56 -4.52
N ALA A 54 6.40 7.36 -5.63
CA ALA A 54 6.93 7.48 -6.99
C ALA A 54 7.34 8.94 -7.30
N GLU A 55 6.52 9.92 -6.93
CA GLU A 55 6.84 11.34 -7.10
C GLU A 55 8.08 11.72 -6.26
N TYR A 56 8.13 11.27 -5.01
CA TYR A 56 9.29 11.51 -4.15
C TYR A 56 10.56 10.86 -4.72
N GLY A 57 10.48 9.62 -5.20
CA GLY A 57 11.57 8.93 -5.87
C GLY A 57 12.08 9.70 -7.10
N ALA A 58 11.18 10.21 -7.94
CA ALA A 58 11.52 11.02 -9.10
C ALA A 58 12.23 12.33 -8.72
N ILE A 59 11.77 13.01 -7.65
CA ILE A 59 12.41 14.22 -7.13
C ILE A 59 13.83 13.90 -6.61
N GLN A 60 14.03 12.81 -5.89
CA GLN A 60 15.34 12.41 -5.39
C GLN A 60 16.30 12.03 -6.53
N ALA A 61 15.84 11.26 -7.52
CA ALA A 61 16.60 10.94 -8.71
C ALA A 61 16.99 12.22 -9.47
N GLY A 62 16.07 13.17 -9.61
CA GLY A 62 16.37 14.48 -10.20
C GLY A 62 17.46 15.27 -9.45
N ARG A 63 17.46 15.23 -8.13
CA ARG A 63 18.51 15.86 -7.29
C ARG A 63 19.87 15.18 -7.47
N ILE A 64 19.92 13.85 -7.56
CA ILE A 64 21.13 13.08 -7.84
C ILE A 64 21.69 13.49 -9.19
N LEU A 65 20.87 13.54 -10.24
CA LEU A 65 21.30 13.98 -11.58
C LEU A 65 21.79 15.43 -11.59
N GLN A 66 21.14 16.33 -10.87
CA GLN A 66 21.57 17.72 -10.75
C GLN A 66 22.93 17.83 -10.06
N LYS A 67 23.16 17.06 -8.98
CA LYS A 67 24.45 16.97 -8.30
C LYS A 67 25.53 16.46 -9.23
N ALA A 68 25.29 15.35 -9.92
CA ALA A 68 26.22 14.77 -10.90
C ALA A 68 26.58 15.76 -12.00
N LYS A 69 25.61 16.50 -12.53
CA LYS A 69 25.85 17.55 -13.53
C LYS A 69 26.70 18.70 -12.96
N THR A 70 26.49 19.08 -11.72
CA THR A 70 27.32 20.11 -11.06
C THR A 70 28.75 19.62 -10.90
N GLU A 71 28.96 18.37 -10.50
CA GLU A 71 30.28 17.75 -10.41
C GLU A 71 30.97 17.65 -11.78
N GLU A 72 30.25 17.23 -12.83
CA GLU A 72 30.75 17.24 -14.21
C GLU A 72 31.22 18.63 -14.63
N LEU A 73 30.43 19.67 -14.35
CA LEU A 73 30.78 21.05 -14.66
C LEU A 73 32.02 21.52 -13.87
N ASN A 74 32.14 21.13 -12.60
CA ASN A 74 33.31 21.48 -11.77
C ASN A 74 34.59 20.87 -12.36
N TRP A 75 34.56 19.61 -12.79
CA TRP A 75 35.69 18.96 -13.46
C TRP A 75 36.07 19.65 -14.78
N LYS A 76 35.07 20.00 -15.60
CA LYS A 76 35.31 20.75 -16.84
C LYS A 76 35.91 22.15 -16.59
N MET A 77 35.48 22.84 -15.54
CA MET A 77 36.07 24.10 -15.12
C MET A 77 37.52 23.93 -14.64
N ALA A 78 37.81 22.85 -13.91
CA ALA A 78 39.16 22.50 -13.49
C ALA A 78 40.08 22.29 -14.71
N GLY A 79 39.62 21.50 -15.72
CA GLY A 79 40.35 21.32 -16.98
C GLY A 79 40.62 22.64 -17.71
N ASN A 80 39.62 23.53 -17.82
CA ASN A 80 39.81 24.86 -18.41
C ASN A 80 40.84 25.72 -17.65
N THR A 81 40.87 25.58 -16.33
CA THR A 81 41.84 26.29 -15.47
C THR A 81 43.25 25.78 -15.72
N LEU A 82 43.44 24.47 -15.89
CA LEU A 82 44.74 23.89 -16.27
C LEU A 82 45.21 24.40 -17.61
N LEU A 83 44.35 24.45 -18.64
CA LEU A 83 44.69 25.02 -19.96
C LEU A 83 45.07 26.49 -19.89
N ARG A 84 44.42 27.27 -19.03
CA ARG A 84 44.79 28.68 -18.82
C ARG A 84 46.16 28.82 -18.17
N LYS A 85 46.43 28.04 -17.11
CA LYS A 85 47.73 28.01 -16.44
C LYS A 85 48.86 27.58 -17.39
N GLU A 86 48.60 26.59 -18.24
CA GLU A 86 49.56 26.15 -19.26
C GLU A 86 49.93 27.30 -20.22
N ARG A 87 48.91 28.02 -20.74
CA ARG A 87 49.16 29.19 -21.61
C ARG A 87 49.96 30.30 -20.90
N GLU A 88 49.64 30.61 -19.66
CA GLU A 88 50.38 31.58 -18.83
C GLU A 88 51.83 31.14 -18.61
N THR A 89 52.03 29.86 -18.28
CA THR A 89 53.36 29.28 -18.05
C THR A 89 54.18 29.30 -19.36
N ASN A 90 53.62 28.92 -20.47
CA ASN A 90 54.30 28.93 -21.75
C ASN A 90 54.60 30.39 -22.24
N ALA A 91 53.72 31.36 -21.95
CA ALA A 91 53.96 32.77 -22.17
C ALA A 91 55.15 33.31 -21.34
N ALA A 92 55.21 32.89 -20.08
CA ALA A 92 56.35 33.25 -19.22
C ALA A 92 57.67 32.64 -19.69
N VAL A 93 57.66 31.39 -20.16
CA VAL A 93 58.85 30.75 -20.78
C VAL A 93 59.33 31.55 -22.00
N ARG A 94 58.40 31.94 -22.89
CA ARG A 94 58.71 32.75 -24.07
C ARG A 94 59.30 34.13 -23.71
N ALA A 95 58.69 34.82 -22.75
CA ALA A 95 59.17 36.13 -22.29
C ALA A 95 60.58 36.05 -21.70
N ARG A 96 60.87 35.01 -20.90
CA ARG A 96 62.21 34.79 -20.34
C ARG A 96 63.25 34.45 -21.42
N ALA A 97 62.89 33.59 -22.37
CA ALA A 97 63.75 33.26 -23.48
C ALA A 97 64.11 34.51 -24.31
N ALA A 98 63.11 35.33 -24.66
CA ALA A 98 63.30 36.58 -25.38
C ALA A 98 64.17 37.60 -24.59
N ALA A 99 63.97 37.75 -23.29
CA ALA A 99 64.78 38.64 -22.45
C ALA A 99 66.23 38.21 -22.34
N ASN A 100 66.52 36.90 -22.53
CA ASN A 100 67.89 36.37 -22.54
C ASN A 100 68.47 36.18 -23.96
N GLY A 101 67.80 36.71 -25.00
CA GLY A 101 68.26 36.60 -26.39
C GLY A 101 68.21 35.15 -26.94
N ILE A 102 67.45 34.26 -26.33
CA ILE A 102 67.29 32.86 -26.72
C ILE A 102 66.12 32.74 -27.69
N ASP A 103 66.28 32.00 -28.79
CA ASP A 103 65.16 31.68 -29.67
C ASP A 103 64.12 30.83 -28.94
N TYR A 104 62.91 31.41 -28.76
CA TYR A 104 61.78 30.72 -28.08
C TYR A 104 61.07 29.73 -28.98
N GLY A 105 61.33 29.74 -30.30
CA GLY A 105 60.80 28.78 -31.29
C GLY A 105 61.69 27.53 -31.46
N GLY A 106 62.84 27.47 -30.73
CA GLY A 106 63.81 26.35 -30.87
C GLY A 106 64.49 26.01 -29.53
N GLY A 107 65.31 24.96 -29.57
CA GLY A 107 66.13 24.52 -28.47
C GLY A 107 65.40 24.20 -27.17
N SER A 108 66.01 24.55 -26.03
CA SER A 108 65.49 24.21 -24.72
C SER A 108 64.15 24.88 -24.35
N ALA A 109 63.93 26.12 -24.85
CA ALA A 109 62.69 26.84 -24.62
C ALA A 109 61.49 26.15 -25.25
N LEU A 110 61.62 25.66 -26.45
CA LEU A 110 60.60 24.86 -27.17
C LEU A 110 60.34 23.53 -26.43
N ALA A 111 61.41 22.84 -26.02
CA ALA A 111 61.30 21.58 -25.29
C ALA A 111 60.52 21.71 -23.98
N ILE A 112 60.75 22.77 -23.18
CA ILE A 112 60.00 23.07 -21.99
C ILE A 112 58.51 23.32 -22.28
N GLN A 113 58.21 24.12 -23.34
CA GLN A 113 56.83 24.38 -23.75
C GLN A 113 56.11 23.08 -24.15
N GLN A 114 56.78 22.22 -24.94
CA GLN A 114 56.20 20.94 -25.35
C GLN A 114 55.95 20.03 -24.14
N GLN A 115 56.87 19.96 -23.18
CA GLN A 115 56.70 19.17 -21.97
C GLN A 115 55.53 19.70 -21.11
N ASN A 116 55.41 21.02 -20.93
CA ASN A 116 54.28 21.63 -20.23
C ASN A 116 52.95 21.32 -20.91
N THR A 117 52.86 21.42 -22.23
CA THR A 117 51.66 21.09 -22.98
C THR A 117 51.30 19.62 -22.88
N GLN A 118 52.27 18.71 -22.99
CA GLN A 118 52.02 17.27 -22.81
C GLN A 118 51.49 16.96 -21.41
N ALA A 119 52.13 17.49 -20.35
CA ALA A 119 51.70 17.30 -18.98
C ALA A 119 50.26 17.83 -18.78
N THR A 120 49.96 19.04 -19.28
CA THR A 120 48.62 19.62 -19.16
C THR A 120 47.56 18.84 -19.94
N LEU A 121 47.88 18.31 -21.13
CA LEU A 121 46.93 17.48 -21.87
C LEU A 121 46.59 16.17 -21.15
N LEU A 122 47.56 15.56 -20.45
CA LEU A 122 47.32 14.40 -19.61
C LEU A 122 46.40 14.75 -18.41
N ASP A 123 46.67 15.87 -17.73
CA ASP A 123 45.87 16.34 -16.63
C ASP A 123 44.44 16.70 -17.06
N VAL A 124 44.28 17.35 -18.22
CA VAL A 124 42.95 17.64 -18.79
C VAL A 124 42.23 16.35 -19.16
N GLY A 125 42.93 15.36 -19.74
CA GLY A 125 42.35 14.04 -20.01
C GLY A 125 41.83 13.38 -18.72
N ILE A 126 42.52 13.49 -17.60
CA ILE A 126 42.06 12.98 -16.29
C ILE A 126 40.81 13.74 -15.82
N THR A 127 40.76 15.09 -15.96
CA THR A 127 39.58 15.87 -15.58
C THR A 127 38.37 15.53 -16.42
N ASP A 128 38.54 15.25 -17.72
CA ASP A 128 37.47 14.84 -18.61
C ASP A 128 36.95 13.43 -18.28
N LEU A 129 37.85 12.51 -17.93
CA LEU A 129 37.46 11.19 -17.45
C LEU A 129 36.68 11.27 -16.13
N ASN A 130 37.11 12.12 -15.20
CA ASN A 130 36.39 12.35 -13.95
C ASN A 130 35.02 13.00 -14.18
N ALA A 131 34.90 13.92 -15.12
CA ALA A 131 33.64 14.51 -15.53
C ALA A 131 32.67 13.46 -16.12
N LEU A 132 33.17 12.57 -16.95
CA LEU A 132 32.40 11.45 -17.49
C LEU A 132 31.98 10.48 -16.40
N ALA A 133 32.90 10.11 -15.49
CA ALA A 133 32.61 9.23 -14.36
C ALA A 133 31.52 9.82 -13.45
N ALA A 134 31.60 11.09 -13.09
CA ALA A 134 30.58 11.78 -12.29
C ALA A 134 29.19 11.72 -12.95
N ARG A 135 29.16 11.88 -14.27
CA ARG A 135 27.91 11.77 -15.04
C ARG A 135 27.36 10.35 -15.05
N VAL A 136 28.19 9.35 -15.33
CA VAL A 136 27.76 7.94 -15.41
C VAL A 136 27.28 7.45 -14.06
N LEU A 137 28.06 7.67 -12.99
CA LEU A 137 27.67 7.30 -11.63
C LEU A 137 26.37 8.00 -11.20
N GLY A 138 26.19 9.27 -11.53
CA GLY A 138 24.96 9.97 -11.23
C GLY A 138 23.74 9.38 -11.96
N PHE A 139 23.89 8.88 -13.18
CA PHE A 139 22.84 8.17 -13.88
C PHE A 139 22.52 6.81 -13.23
N GLU A 140 23.55 6.05 -12.86
CA GLU A 140 23.39 4.76 -12.19
C GLU A 140 22.69 4.93 -10.83
N ASP A 141 23.13 5.89 -10.01
CA ASP A 141 22.50 6.19 -8.71
C ASP A 141 21.04 6.64 -8.85
N ALA A 142 20.75 7.48 -9.84
CA ALA A 142 19.38 7.94 -10.08
C ALA A 142 18.48 6.80 -10.56
N SER A 143 18.97 5.93 -11.44
CA SER A 143 18.19 4.76 -11.90
C SER A 143 17.97 3.75 -10.78
N ALA A 144 18.96 3.47 -9.95
CA ALA A 144 18.85 2.60 -8.79
C ALA A 144 17.82 3.14 -7.76
N MET A 145 17.77 4.47 -7.57
CA MET A 145 16.77 5.12 -6.72
C MET A 145 15.35 4.91 -7.25
N LEU A 146 15.13 5.08 -8.56
CA LEU A 146 13.82 4.87 -9.18
C LEU A 146 13.39 3.41 -9.09
N GLU A 147 14.28 2.48 -9.41
CA GLU A 147 14.02 1.03 -9.33
C GLU A 147 13.67 0.61 -7.92
N SER A 148 14.43 1.06 -6.92
CA SER A 148 14.16 0.76 -5.51
C SER A 148 12.79 1.28 -5.06
N THR A 149 12.39 2.47 -5.51
CA THR A 149 11.07 3.06 -5.24
C THR A 149 9.95 2.25 -5.89
N GLU A 150 10.15 1.81 -7.14
CA GLU A 150 9.19 0.98 -7.85
C GLU A 150 8.97 -0.38 -7.16
N ILE A 151 10.06 -1.06 -6.77
CA ILE A 151 10.01 -2.32 -6.02
C ILE A 151 9.24 -2.13 -4.71
N GLN A 152 9.52 -1.06 -3.98
CA GLN A 152 8.83 -0.78 -2.71
C GLN A 152 7.34 -0.51 -2.92
N ASN A 153 6.96 0.18 -3.98
CA ASN A 153 5.57 0.41 -4.37
C ASN A 153 4.84 -0.89 -4.72
N ILE A 154 5.49 -1.78 -5.45
CA ILE A 154 4.94 -3.10 -5.77
C ILE A 154 4.70 -3.91 -4.50
N LEU A 155 5.66 -3.95 -3.57
CA LEU A 155 5.52 -4.65 -2.29
C LEU A 155 4.41 -4.07 -1.43
N ASN A 156 4.29 -2.75 -1.35
CA ASN A 156 3.24 -2.06 -0.61
C ASN A 156 1.85 -2.35 -1.18
N LYS A 157 1.70 -2.33 -2.51
CA LYS A 157 0.44 -2.70 -3.19
C LYS A 157 0.09 -4.17 -2.98
N TYR A 158 1.08 -5.06 -3.02
CA TYR A 158 0.87 -6.48 -2.73
C TYR A 158 0.40 -6.71 -1.28
N ALA A 159 1.06 -6.08 -0.30
CA ALA A 159 0.66 -6.15 1.10
C ALA A 159 -0.77 -5.62 1.32
N ALA A 160 -1.13 -4.49 0.71
CA ALA A 160 -2.48 -3.93 0.78
C ALA A 160 -3.53 -4.84 0.12
N SER A 161 -3.20 -5.48 -1.00
CA SER A 161 -4.10 -6.42 -1.66
C SER A 161 -4.34 -7.68 -0.81
N ALA A 162 -3.31 -8.19 -0.15
CA ALA A 162 -3.43 -9.31 0.79
C ALA A 162 -4.31 -8.93 2.00
N GLN A 163 -4.12 -7.74 2.56
CA GLN A 163 -4.94 -7.22 3.65
C GLN A 163 -6.40 -7.02 3.22
N ALA A 164 -6.65 -6.46 2.05
CA ALA A 164 -7.98 -6.32 1.48
C ALA A 164 -8.66 -7.67 1.28
N GLY A 165 -7.91 -8.69 0.83
CA GLY A 165 -8.38 -10.07 0.72
C GLY A 165 -8.83 -10.66 2.06
N GLN A 166 -8.09 -10.40 3.15
CA GLN A 166 -8.47 -10.81 4.49
C GLN A 166 -9.78 -10.15 4.95
N TYR A 167 -9.96 -8.85 4.71
CA TYR A 167 -11.21 -8.16 5.01
C TYR A 167 -12.39 -8.69 4.20
N GLN A 168 -12.19 -9.02 2.92
CA GLN A 168 -13.23 -9.63 2.10
C GLN A 168 -13.63 -11.02 2.61
N GLN A 169 -12.67 -11.83 3.04
CA GLN A 169 -12.95 -13.12 3.66
C GLN A 169 -13.71 -12.96 4.99
N ALA A 170 -13.31 -12.00 5.83
CA ALA A 170 -14.02 -11.67 7.07
C ALA A 170 -15.47 -11.21 6.78
N ALA A 171 -15.67 -10.37 5.77
CA ALA A 171 -17.00 -9.94 5.32
C ALA A 171 -17.87 -11.12 4.88
N ALA A 172 -17.31 -12.05 4.11
CA ALA A 172 -18.02 -13.28 3.66
C ALA A 172 -18.35 -14.19 4.83
N ALA A 173 -17.43 -14.37 5.78
CA ALA A 173 -17.65 -15.18 6.99
C ALA A 173 -18.75 -14.56 7.86
N THR A 174 -18.76 -13.25 8.08
CA THR A 174 -19.78 -12.52 8.85
C THR A 174 -21.16 -12.67 8.21
N ARG A 175 -21.26 -12.58 6.89
CA ARG A 175 -22.51 -12.79 6.17
C ARG A 175 -23.05 -14.22 6.37
N ARG A 176 -22.18 -15.25 6.27
CA ARG A 176 -22.56 -16.65 6.50
C ARG A 176 -23.01 -16.88 7.93
N ALA A 177 -22.25 -16.35 8.91
CA ALA A 177 -22.59 -16.47 10.33
C ALA A 177 -23.92 -15.79 10.66
N GLY A 178 -24.20 -14.60 10.13
CA GLY A 178 -25.45 -13.89 10.29
C GLY A 178 -26.64 -14.68 9.74
N GLY A 179 -26.49 -15.29 8.55
CA GLY A 179 -27.50 -16.17 7.95
C GLY A 179 -27.78 -17.39 8.81
N LEU A 180 -26.75 -18.10 9.29
CA LEU A 180 -26.91 -19.28 10.15
C LEU A 180 -27.55 -18.92 11.50
N MET A 181 -27.13 -17.81 12.13
CA MET A 181 -27.71 -17.36 13.40
C MET A 181 -29.19 -16.98 13.28
N SER A 182 -29.58 -16.34 12.19
CA SER A 182 -30.97 -15.99 11.95
C SER A 182 -31.83 -17.24 11.77
N THR A 183 -31.34 -18.23 11.00
CA THR A 183 -32.02 -19.51 10.79
C THR A 183 -32.15 -20.31 12.08
N TYR A 184 -31.10 -20.35 12.91
CA TYR A 184 -31.15 -21.00 14.22
C TYR A 184 -32.15 -20.34 15.17
N THR A 185 -32.18 -19.00 15.20
CA THR A 185 -33.13 -18.25 16.04
C THR A 185 -34.58 -18.52 15.67
N LEU A 186 -34.88 -18.55 14.37
CA LEU A 186 -36.22 -18.91 13.87
C LEU A 186 -36.57 -20.38 14.13
N GLY A 187 -35.61 -21.27 13.89
CA GLY A 187 -35.78 -22.70 14.10
C GLY A 187 -36.08 -23.04 15.58
N SER A 188 -35.32 -22.47 16.51
CA SER A 188 -35.54 -22.66 17.95
C SER A 188 -36.89 -22.10 18.43
N ALA A 189 -37.30 -20.94 17.90
CA ALA A 189 -38.61 -20.35 18.20
C ALA A 189 -39.76 -21.22 17.65
N ALA A 190 -39.62 -21.77 16.45
CA ALA A 190 -40.62 -22.68 15.86
C ALA A 190 -40.77 -23.98 16.66
N VAL A 191 -39.65 -24.56 17.13
CA VAL A 191 -39.68 -25.76 18.00
C VAL A 191 -40.36 -25.43 19.33
N ASN A 192 -40.03 -24.32 19.98
CA ASN A 192 -40.67 -23.90 21.23
C ASN A 192 -42.17 -23.64 21.04
N PHE A 193 -42.57 -23.01 19.94
CA PHE A 193 -43.99 -22.83 19.61
C PHE A 193 -44.69 -24.18 19.43
N GLY A 194 -44.11 -25.10 18.66
CA GLY A 194 -44.67 -26.43 18.44
C GLY A 194 -44.86 -27.22 19.72
N THR A 195 -43.85 -27.25 20.60
CA THR A 195 -43.92 -27.98 21.87
C THR A 195 -44.98 -27.38 22.81
N THR A 196 -45.10 -26.05 22.89
CA THR A 196 -46.10 -25.38 23.69
C THR A 196 -47.51 -25.63 23.15
N TYR A 197 -47.71 -25.50 21.83
CA TYR A 197 -48.99 -25.67 21.20
C TYR A 197 -49.51 -27.10 21.30
N TYR A 198 -48.72 -28.10 20.97
CA TYR A 198 -49.12 -29.51 21.09
C TYR A 198 -49.22 -29.99 22.54
N GLY A 199 -48.38 -29.46 23.44
CA GLY A 199 -48.45 -29.74 24.86
C GLY A 199 -49.78 -29.26 25.48
N GLU A 200 -50.26 -28.08 25.12
CA GLU A 200 -51.55 -27.55 25.59
C GLU A 200 -52.74 -28.29 24.99
N GLN A 201 -52.68 -28.71 23.71
CA GLN A 201 -53.73 -29.56 23.12
C GLN A 201 -53.81 -30.90 23.81
N ALA A 202 -52.69 -31.55 24.15
CA ALA A 202 -52.66 -32.79 24.88
C ALA A 202 -53.30 -32.66 26.25
N LYS A 203 -53.00 -31.59 27.02
CA LYS A 203 -53.61 -31.30 28.32
C LYS A 203 -55.12 -31.06 28.23
N GLN A 204 -55.58 -30.35 27.18
CA GLN A 204 -57.04 -30.17 26.97
C GLN A 204 -57.75 -31.46 26.61
N ALA A 205 -57.17 -32.31 25.80
CA ALA A 205 -57.72 -33.61 25.48
C ALA A 205 -57.79 -34.53 26.70
N GLU A 206 -56.81 -34.45 27.61
CA GLU A 206 -56.78 -35.21 28.85
C GLU A 206 -57.85 -34.68 29.85
N ALA A 207 -58.01 -33.36 29.98
CA ALA A 207 -59.04 -32.72 30.79
C ALA A 207 -60.46 -33.05 30.31
N GLN A 208 -60.68 -33.15 28.98
CA GLN A 208 -61.95 -33.59 28.40
C GLN A 208 -62.26 -35.04 28.71
N LYS A 209 -61.25 -35.91 28.65
CA LYS A 209 -61.41 -37.35 29.03
C LYS A 209 -61.78 -37.49 30.51
N VAL A 210 -61.14 -36.74 31.37
CA VAL A 210 -61.46 -36.75 32.85
C VAL A 210 -62.85 -36.20 33.16
N SER A 211 -63.28 -35.13 32.44
CA SER A 211 -64.65 -34.60 32.61
C SER A 211 -65.74 -35.56 32.09
N ALA A 212 -65.48 -36.24 30.96
CA ALA A 212 -66.39 -37.24 30.42
C ALA A 212 -66.51 -38.48 31.33
N ALA A 213 -65.41 -38.85 32.00
CA ALA A 213 -65.46 -39.98 32.99
C ALA A 213 -66.17 -39.65 34.29
N LYS A 214 -66.35 -38.34 34.64
CA LYS A 214 -67.05 -37.89 35.81
C LYS A 214 -68.52 -37.57 35.57
N ALA A 215 -69.01 -37.71 34.34
CA ALA A 215 -70.47 -37.52 34.11
C ALA A 215 -71.28 -38.63 34.79
N PRO A 216 -72.30 -38.30 35.62
CA PRO A 216 -73.12 -39.30 36.31
C PRO A 216 -73.90 -40.13 35.27
N PRO A 217 -74.11 -41.42 35.50
CA PRO A 217 -74.85 -42.24 34.55
C PRO A 217 -76.27 -41.67 34.46
N THR A 218 -76.71 -41.38 33.25
CA THR A 218 -78.08 -41.00 32.94
C THR A 218 -78.99 -42.22 33.29
N LEU A 219 -79.70 -42.15 34.42
CA LEU A 219 -80.72 -43.08 34.73
C LEU A 219 -81.86 -43.01 33.69
N ALA A 220 -82.04 -44.08 32.98
CA ALA A 220 -83.16 -44.29 32.06
C ALA A 220 -84.39 -44.78 32.83
#